data_4071ed64a9aab3666d6b05e0616d5aee
#
_entry.id   4071ed64a9aab3666d6b05e0616d5aee
#
_cell.length_a   1.000
_cell.length_b   1.000
_cell.length_c   1.000
_cell.angle_alpha   90.00
_cell.angle_beta   90.00
_cell.angle_gamma   90.00
#
_symmetry.space_group_name_H-M   'P 1'
#
loop_
_entity.id
_entity.type
_entity.pdbx_description
1 polymer ?
#
loop_
_entity_poly.entity_id
_entity_poly.type
_entity_poly.pdbx_seq_one_letter_code
_entity_poly.pdbx_strand_id
1 'polypeptide(L)'
;MVFETTRYCFNRKAAMLPRKLQLVLLSCCMSLILSGCATTYPANPPLQQIDPGTGYEFRNVQQQSGKGSEVLVLLAFSGGGTRAAAFSYGVLKELHGIEVSDAGHTYRLSDEVDAISGVSGGSFTAAYFGLFRDRIFEDYERVFLRRDVQGELTRQVMFNPVNWGRLLSPTFTRADLATQLYDETIFEHATFGDMQVSGGPYVVINATEMTLGTRFQFTQNYFNPICSDLSDYPVARAVTASSAVPILFSPVTLTNRAGECGWQRPEWVSAALEQPERTSRIYNLAANITVLEDKEKRPYLHLFDGGLADNLGLRSLLDGVLRYDGITQALQALDMEQTRKVVVILVNAETALDVDSSQRLETPTFAASVNAATSVPLSRYSFETVALMKNRLEEWERQSYEAECGSGVRSAGSDCKGVDFHFIEVNFSEHPDPEERDYLKRLPTSFVLTDEAVDRLIDAGGLILRDNREFKRLMSGAGSTTKGQ
;
A
#
# COMPACT_ATOMS: atom_id res chain seq x y z
N MET A 1 -9.41 -81.84 16.59
CA MET A 1 -8.36 -80.79 16.54
C MET A 1 -9.02 -79.50 16.99
N VAL A 2 -8.78 -79.16 18.22
CA VAL A 2 -9.41 -78.07 18.95
C VAL A 2 -8.48 -76.86 18.79
N PHE A 3 -8.95 -75.71 18.29
CA PHE A 3 -8.25 -74.44 18.38
C PHE A 3 -8.94 -73.57 19.44
N GLU A 4 -8.24 -73.40 20.56
CA GLU A 4 -8.57 -72.44 21.61
C GLU A 4 -8.22 -71.03 21.14
N THR A 5 -9.20 -70.16 21.13
CA THR A 5 -8.99 -68.70 20.94
C THR A 5 -8.91 -68.04 22.30
N THR A 6 -7.70 -67.60 22.66
CA THR A 6 -7.41 -66.83 23.88
C THR A 6 -7.88 -65.39 23.69
N ARG A 7 -8.91 -64.97 24.43
CA ARG A 7 -9.36 -63.57 24.55
C ARG A 7 -8.45 -62.84 25.49
N TYR A 8 -7.63 -61.89 24.98
CA TYR A 8 -6.97 -60.86 25.77
C TYR A 8 -7.96 -59.73 26.07
N CYS A 9 -8.46 -59.68 27.31
CA CYS A 9 -9.15 -58.53 27.86
C CYS A 9 -8.12 -57.44 28.21
N PHE A 10 -8.07 -56.37 27.36
CA PHE A 10 -7.35 -55.17 27.70
C PHE A 10 -8.20 -54.32 28.66
N ASN A 11 -7.94 -54.45 29.93
CA ASN A 11 -8.56 -53.66 31.00
C ASN A 11 -7.86 -52.28 31.07
N ARG A 12 -8.19 -51.32 30.22
CA ARG A 12 -7.80 -49.92 30.36
C ARG A 12 -8.62 -49.32 31.49
N LYS A 13 -8.10 -49.32 32.70
CA LYS A 13 -8.55 -48.37 33.72
C LYS A 13 -8.21 -46.96 33.25
N ALA A 14 -9.18 -46.25 32.65
CA ALA A 14 -9.08 -44.83 32.48
C ALA A 14 -8.93 -44.21 33.88
N ALA A 15 -7.75 -43.68 34.16
CA ALA A 15 -7.50 -42.94 35.40
C ALA A 15 -8.39 -41.68 35.31
N MET A 16 -9.52 -41.71 36.05
CA MET A 16 -10.34 -40.52 36.21
C MET A 16 -9.52 -39.48 36.92
N LEU A 17 -9.29 -38.34 36.27
CA LEU A 17 -8.67 -37.18 36.93
C LEU A 17 -9.44 -36.85 38.23
N PRO A 18 -8.74 -36.52 39.31
CA PRO A 18 -9.40 -36.16 40.56
C PRO A 18 -10.40 -35.01 40.32
N ARG A 19 -11.58 -35.12 40.92
CA ARG A 19 -12.70 -34.16 40.73
C ARG A 19 -12.29 -32.69 40.87
N LYS A 20 -11.31 -32.38 41.75
CA LYS A 20 -10.75 -31.05 41.93
C LYS A 20 -10.01 -30.56 40.65
N LEU A 21 -9.28 -31.44 39.95
CA LEU A 21 -8.55 -31.10 38.73
C LEU A 21 -9.50 -30.93 37.54
N GLN A 22 -10.60 -31.72 37.50
CA GLN A 22 -11.67 -31.54 36.52
C GLN A 22 -12.40 -30.20 36.68
N LEU A 23 -12.67 -29.77 37.93
CA LEU A 23 -13.28 -28.48 38.23
C LEU A 23 -12.36 -27.31 37.89
N VAL A 24 -11.05 -27.44 38.14
CA VAL A 24 -10.06 -26.41 37.75
C VAL A 24 -9.94 -26.30 36.23
N LEU A 25 -9.89 -27.44 35.52
CA LEU A 25 -9.86 -27.43 34.06
C LEU A 25 -11.15 -26.85 33.46
N LEU A 26 -12.31 -27.20 33.98
CA LEU A 26 -13.58 -26.62 33.56
C LEU A 26 -13.65 -25.12 33.87
N SER A 27 -13.17 -24.68 35.00
CA SER A 27 -13.11 -23.26 35.37
C SER A 27 -12.13 -22.49 34.48
N CYS A 28 -10.95 -23.04 34.17
CA CYS A 28 -10.01 -22.46 33.20
C CYS A 28 -10.59 -22.39 31.78
N CYS A 29 -11.23 -23.44 31.31
CA CYS A 29 -11.89 -23.45 30.01
C CYS A 29 -13.03 -22.41 29.95
N MET A 30 -13.82 -22.30 31.01
CA MET A 30 -14.91 -21.33 31.09
C MET A 30 -14.39 -19.88 31.15
N SER A 31 -13.27 -19.66 31.85
CA SER A 31 -12.60 -18.32 31.88
C SER A 31 -12.00 -17.93 30.51
N LEU A 32 -11.46 -18.89 29.76
CA LEU A 32 -10.96 -18.70 28.41
C LEU A 32 -12.09 -18.39 27.42
N ILE A 33 -13.24 -19.05 27.54
CA ILE A 33 -14.41 -18.80 26.70
C ILE A 33 -15.03 -17.42 27.00
N LEU A 34 -15.07 -17.01 28.27
CA LEU A 34 -15.58 -15.69 28.68
C LEU A 34 -14.65 -14.54 28.27
N SER A 35 -13.34 -14.75 28.22
CA SER A 35 -12.40 -13.74 27.72
C SER A 35 -12.50 -13.54 26.19
N GLY A 36 -12.85 -14.56 25.43
CA GLY A 36 -13.08 -14.46 23.99
C GLY A 36 -14.31 -13.61 23.61
N CYS A 37 -15.32 -13.60 24.48
CA CYS A 37 -16.53 -12.79 24.26
C CYS A 37 -16.36 -11.29 24.63
N ALA A 38 -15.26 -10.92 25.31
CA ALA A 38 -15.02 -9.55 25.80
C ALA A 38 -14.09 -8.71 24.89
N THR A 39 -13.60 -9.28 23.77
CA THR A 39 -12.78 -8.50 22.84
C THR A 39 -13.67 -7.58 22.02
N THR A 40 -13.65 -6.29 22.37
CA THR A 40 -14.24 -5.25 21.54
C THR A 40 -13.47 -5.15 20.22
N TYR A 41 -14.20 -5.08 19.14
CA TYR A 41 -13.64 -4.80 17.81
C TYR A 41 -12.96 -3.42 17.83
N PRO A 42 -11.70 -3.28 17.39
CA PRO A 42 -11.06 -1.98 17.30
C PRO A 42 -11.73 -1.19 16.17
N ALA A 43 -12.69 -0.36 16.54
CA ALA A 43 -13.41 0.49 15.61
C ALA A 43 -12.50 1.65 15.18
N ASN A 44 -12.64 2.09 13.91
CA ASN A 44 -12.03 3.33 13.45
C ASN A 44 -12.60 4.53 14.26
N PRO A 45 -11.75 5.54 14.57
CA PRO A 45 -12.18 6.70 15.35
C PRO A 45 -13.35 7.45 14.69
N PRO A 46 -14.37 7.89 15.43
CA PRO A 46 -15.46 8.67 14.87
C PRO A 46 -15.03 10.12 14.62
N LEU A 47 -15.41 10.68 13.48
CA LEU A 47 -15.29 12.10 13.19
C LEU A 47 -16.58 12.80 13.66
N GLN A 48 -16.46 13.82 14.50
CA GLN A 48 -17.63 14.53 15.04
C GLN A 48 -18.16 15.60 14.07
N GLN A 49 -17.25 16.27 13.38
CA GLN A 49 -17.56 17.34 12.44
C GLN A 49 -16.48 17.42 11.38
N ILE A 50 -16.87 17.71 10.14
CA ILE A 50 -15.92 18.04 9.06
C ILE A 50 -15.40 19.46 9.30
N ASP A 51 -14.09 19.60 9.41
CA ASP A 51 -13.41 20.87 9.43
C ASP A 51 -12.58 21.00 8.15
N PRO A 52 -13.00 21.86 7.19
CA PRO A 52 -12.26 22.05 5.94
C PRO A 52 -10.83 22.52 6.20
N GLY A 53 -9.85 21.83 5.60
CA GLY A 53 -8.44 22.16 5.76
C GLY A 53 -7.75 21.46 6.94
N THR A 54 -8.44 20.56 7.64
CA THR A 54 -7.84 19.70 8.67
C THR A 54 -7.80 18.24 8.22
N GLY A 55 -7.05 17.40 8.96
CA GLY A 55 -6.89 15.99 8.69
C GLY A 55 -5.75 15.67 7.73
N TYR A 56 -5.52 14.37 7.54
CA TYR A 56 -4.41 13.85 6.73
C TYR A 56 -4.73 13.97 5.23
N GLU A 57 -4.35 15.10 4.65
CA GLU A 57 -4.52 15.44 3.22
C GLU A 57 -3.21 15.96 2.63
N PHE A 58 -3.05 15.80 1.31
CA PHE A 58 -1.83 16.19 0.59
C PHE A 58 -1.45 17.65 0.85
N ARG A 59 -2.41 18.58 0.71
CA ARG A 59 -2.18 20.01 0.94
C ARG A 59 -1.63 20.29 2.35
N ASN A 60 -2.22 19.67 3.38
CA ASN A 60 -1.81 19.90 4.76
C ASN A 60 -0.40 19.41 5.05
N VAL A 61 0.00 18.26 4.47
CA VAL A 61 1.36 17.72 4.58
C VAL A 61 2.35 18.61 3.82
N GLN A 62 2.01 19.05 2.61
CA GLN A 62 2.87 19.93 1.81
C GLN A 62 3.10 21.30 2.46
N GLN A 63 2.08 21.92 3.03
CA GLN A 63 2.24 23.19 3.75
C GLN A 63 3.17 23.07 4.95
N GLN A 64 3.19 21.90 5.61
CA GLN A 64 4.09 21.67 6.75
C GLN A 64 5.53 21.36 6.32
N SER A 65 5.72 20.75 5.13
CA SER A 65 7.06 20.40 4.63
C SER A 65 7.89 21.63 4.27
N GLY A 66 7.26 22.75 3.92
CA GLY A 66 7.94 23.97 3.49
C GLY A 66 8.74 23.84 2.19
N LYS A 67 8.51 22.75 1.42
CA LYS A 67 9.19 22.52 0.14
C LYS A 67 8.75 23.49 -0.94
N GLY A 68 9.65 23.77 -1.89
CA GLY A 68 9.29 24.50 -3.10
C GLY A 68 8.31 23.70 -3.96
N SER A 69 7.47 24.39 -4.71
CA SER A 69 6.45 23.77 -5.58
C SER A 69 6.85 23.65 -7.06
N GLU A 70 8.10 23.94 -7.41
CA GLU A 70 8.55 23.91 -8.82
C GLU A 70 8.67 22.49 -9.38
N VAL A 71 9.06 21.53 -8.56
CA VAL A 71 9.17 20.09 -8.92
C VAL A 71 8.28 19.29 -8.01
N LEU A 72 7.41 18.44 -8.58
CA LEU A 72 6.57 17.51 -7.87
C LEU A 72 7.09 16.09 -8.09
N VAL A 73 7.55 15.42 -7.03
CA VAL A 73 8.10 14.06 -7.08
C VAL A 73 7.14 13.07 -6.43
N LEU A 74 6.62 12.16 -7.23
CA LEU A 74 5.63 11.17 -6.83
C LEU A 74 6.21 9.75 -6.98
N LEU A 75 6.19 8.97 -5.91
CA LEU A 75 6.58 7.56 -5.95
C LEU A 75 5.35 6.65 -5.90
N ALA A 76 5.43 5.52 -6.58
CA ALA A 76 4.45 4.45 -6.49
C ALA A 76 5.17 3.13 -6.21
N PHE A 77 4.86 2.48 -5.09
CA PHE A 77 5.45 1.22 -4.64
C PHE A 77 4.44 0.09 -4.74
N SER A 78 4.73 -0.87 -5.61
CA SER A 78 3.84 -2.00 -5.87
C SER A 78 3.74 -2.97 -4.70
N GLY A 79 2.72 -3.83 -4.74
CA GLY A 79 2.62 -4.99 -3.88
C GLY A 79 3.65 -6.07 -4.18
N GLY A 80 3.81 -7.02 -3.22
CA GLY A 80 4.73 -8.15 -3.38
C GLY A 80 5.45 -8.60 -2.11
N GLY A 81 4.93 -8.32 -0.91
CA GLY A 81 5.52 -8.68 0.38
C GLY A 81 6.90 -8.06 0.60
N THR A 82 7.79 -8.76 1.30
CA THR A 82 9.16 -8.30 1.57
C THR A 82 9.95 -8.04 0.27
N ARG A 83 9.65 -8.76 -0.83
CA ARG A 83 10.27 -8.50 -2.14
C ARG A 83 10.04 -7.06 -2.61
N ALA A 84 8.78 -6.61 -2.58
CA ALA A 84 8.43 -5.25 -2.99
C ALA A 84 8.98 -4.21 -2.01
N ALA A 85 8.93 -4.49 -0.71
CA ALA A 85 9.47 -3.61 0.30
C ALA A 85 10.99 -3.40 0.14
N ALA A 86 11.77 -4.47 -0.03
CA ALA A 86 13.23 -4.40 -0.21
C ALA A 86 13.60 -3.69 -1.51
N PHE A 87 12.89 -3.97 -2.60
CA PHE A 87 13.11 -3.32 -3.90
C PHE A 87 12.82 -1.81 -3.84
N SER A 88 11.71 -1.43 -3.20
CA SER A 88 11.36 -0.01 -3.00
C SER A 88 12.35 0.70 -2.07
N TYR A 89 12.82 0.01 -1.03
CA TYR A 89 13.86 0.52 -0.15
C TYR A 89 15.17 0.78 -0.91
N GLY A 90 15.56 -0.12 -1.83
CA GLY A 90 16.74 0.06 -2.69
C GLY A 90 16.65 1.33 -3.55
N VAL A 91 15.45 1.64 -4.09
CA VAL A 91 15.20 2.90 -4.82
C VAL A 91 15.32 4.11 -3.91
N LEU A 92 14.74 4.08 -2.70
CA LEU A 92 14.87 5.17 -1.73
C LEU A 92 16.32 5.38 -1.30
N LYS A 93 17.08 4.31 -1.10
CA LYS A 93 18.50 4.34 -0.75
C LYS A 93 19.35 4.99 -1.85
N GLU A 94 19.05 4.70 -3.12
CA GLU A 94 19.70 5.36 -4.26
C GLU A 94 19.38 6.85 -4.30
N LEU A 95 18.08 7.23 -4.17
CA LEU A 95 17.67 8.63 -4.12
C LEU A 95 18.33 9.39 -2.94
N HIS A 96 18.46 8.73 -1.80
CA HIS A 96 19.13 9.30 -0.62
C HIS A 96 20.63 9.53 -0.84
N GLY A 97 21.29 8.67 -1.62
CA GLY A 97 22.72 8.79 -1.96
C GLY A 97 23.04 9.90 -2.98
N ILE A 98 22.03 10.48 -3.64
CA ILE A 98 22.24 11.50 -4.66
C ILE A 98 22.00 12.90 -4.08
N GLU A 99 23.05 13.71 -4.07
CA GLU A 99 22.98 15.13 -3.69
C GLU A 99 22.85 15.99 -4.95
N VAL A 100 21.91 16.92 -4.94
CA VAL A 100 21.70 17.94 -5.99
C VAL A 100 21.98 19.29 -5.42
N SER A 101 22.70 20.14 -6.17
CA SER A 101 22.94 21.53 -5.79
C SER A 101 22.21 22.46 -6.75
N ASP A 102 21.28 23.24 -6.23
CA ASP A 102 20.56 24.27 -6.97
C ASP A 102 20.54 25.59 -6.21
N ALA A 103 20.79 26.69 -6.92
CA ALA A 103 20.82 28.05 -6.37
C ALA A 103 21.64 28.22 -5.06
N GLY A 104 22.68 27.38 -4.85
CA GLY A 104 23.54 27.42 -3.67
C GLY A 104 23.05 26.60 -2.47
N HIS A 105 21.92 25.88 -2.61
CA HIS A 105 21.42 24.89 -1.66
C HIS A 105 21.75 23.49 -2.14
N THR A 106 22.15 22.62 -1.22
CA THR A 106 22.39 21.20 -1.49
C THR A 106 21.37 20.38 -0.71
N TYR A 107 20.66 19.50 -1.41
CA TYR A 107 19.63 18.61 -0.86
C TYR A 107 19.78 17.21 -1.46
N ARG A 108 19.22 16.22 -0.79
CA ARG A 108 19.16 14.85 -1.31
C ARG A 108 17.88 14.66 -2.11
N LEU A 109 17.93 13.84 -3.16
CA LEU A 109 16.72 13.55 -3.96
C LEU A 109 15.62 12.87 -3.13
N SER A 110 15.97 12.10 -2.10
CA SER A 110 14.97 11.52 -1.18
C SER A 110 14.18 12.59 -0.42
N ASP A 111 14.78 13.76 -0.16
CA ASP A 111 14.10 14.86 0.54
C ASP A 111 13.11 15.60 -0.33
N GLU A 112 13.23 15.47 -1.65
CA GLU A 112 12.31 16.06 -2.64
C GLU A 112 11.05 15.22 -2.91
N VAL A 113 10.96 14.02 -2.34
CA VAL A 113 9.76 13.19 -2.50
C VAL A 113 8.57 13.84 -1.81
N ASP A 114 7.53 14.17 -2.58
CA ASP A 114 6.31 14.84 -2.11
C ASP A 114 5.23 13.87 -1.70
N ALA A 115 5.03 12.80 -2.49
CA ALA A 115 4.04 11.79 -2.16
C ALA A 115 4.50 10.38 -2.52
N ILE A 116 4.05 9.39 -1.75
CA ILE A 116 4.28 7.97 -2.01
C ILE A 116 2.95 7.23 -1.93
N SER A 117 2.60 6.55 -3.02
CA SER A 117 1.47 5.61 -3.04
C SER A 117 1.99 4.20 -2.84
N GLY A 118 1.62 3.53 -1.75
CA GLY A 118 2.08 2.19 -1.40
C GLY A 118 0.98 1.14 -1.41
N VAL A 119 1.33 -0.08 -1.81
CA VAL A 119 0.44 -1.24 -1.85
C VAL A 119 1.10 -2.43 -1.19
N SER A 120 0.40 -3.13 -0.29
CA SER A 120 0.88 -4.37 0.33
C SER A 120 2.32 -4.21 0.89
N GLY A 121 3.29 -5.01 0.44
CA GLY A 121 4.69 -4.87 0.85
C GLY A 121 5.27 -3.47 0.61
N GLY A 122 4.93 -2.80 -0.49
CA GLY A 122 5.34 -1.42 -0.77
C GLY A 122 4.78 -0.40 0.22
N SER A 123 3.62 -0.69 0.85
CA SER A 123 3.04 0.19 1.88
C SER A 123 3.87 0.23 3.18
N PHE A 124 4.59 -0.85 3.51
CA PHE A 124 5.51 -0.87 4.66
C PHE A 124 6.64 0.14 4.46
N THR A 125 7.30 0.10 3.29
CA THR A 125 8.39 1.02 2.97
C THR A 125 7.90 2.46 2.89
N ALA A 126 6.76 2.69 2.23
CA ALA A 126 6.16 4.01 2.12
C ALA A 126 5.81 4.60 3.50
N ALA A 127 5.12 3.82 4.34
CA ALA A 127 4.71 4.26 5.68
C ALA A 127 5.90 4.47 6.61
N TYR A 128 6.90 3.59 6.57
CA TYR A 128 8.11 3.73 7.39
C TYR A 128 8.89 4.99 7.02
N PHE A 129 9.10 5.24 5.73
CA PHE A 129 9.76 6.47 5.26
C PHE A 129 8.94 7.71 5.58
N GLY A 130 7.61 7.66 5.40
CA GLY A 130 6.71 8.76 5.75
C GLY A 130 6.75 9.14 7.23
N LEU A 131 6.86 8.15 8.13
CA LEU A 131 6.92 8.38 9.59
C LEU A 131 8.31 8.76 10.08
N PHE A 132 9.34 8.02 9.66
CA PHE A 132 10.63 8.03 10.32
C PHE A 132 11.76 8.61 9.46
N ARG A 133 11.48 9.00 8.22
CA ARG A 133 12.43 9.66 7.31
C ARG A 133 13.79 8.93 7.23
N ASP A 134 14.88 9.62 7.47
CA ASP A 134 16.26 9.10 7.35
C ASP A 134 16.52 7.87 8.23
N ARG A 135 15.75 7.66 9.29
CA ARG A 135 15.85 6.46 10.14
C ARG A 135 15.58 5.17 9.35
N ILE A 136 14.87 5.23 8.22
CA ILE A 136 14.68 4.07 7.35
C ILE A 136 16.02 3.47 6.89
N PHE A 137 17.04 4.29 6.69
CA PHE A 137 18.37 3.87 6.27
C PHE A 137 19.24 3.31 7.41
N GLU A 138 18.80 3.45 8.67
CA GLU A 138 19.50 3.00 9.86
C GLU A 138 18.99 1.64 10.37
N ASP A 139 17.68 1.42 10.42
CA ASP A 139 17.14 0.27 11.13
C ASP A 139 16.04 -0.53 10.41
N TYR A 140 15.49 -0.05 9.30
CA TYR A 140 14.39 -0.70 8.59
C TYR A 140 14.71 -2.12 8.12
N GLU A 141 15.94 -2.36 7.68
CA GLU A 141 16.38 -3.71 7.32
C GLU A 141 16.24 -4.67 8.52
N ARG A 142 16.64 -4.23 9.71
CA ARG A 142 16.57 -5.03 10.94
C ARG A 142 15.14 -5.20 11.46
N VAL A 143 14.33 -4.14 11.43
CA VAL A 143 12.99 -4.18 12.03
C VAL A 143 11.96 -4.85 11.12
N PHE A 144 12.21 -4.90 9.81
CA PHE A 144 11.26 -5.48 8.85
C PHE A 144 11.90 -6.38 7.79
N LEU A 145 12.81 -5.90 6.94
CA LEU A 145 13.22 -6.60 5.71
C LEU A 145 13.87 -7.96 5.98
N ARG A 146 14.69 -8.08 7.03
CA ARG A 146 15.41 -9.32 7.43
C ARG A 146 14.70 -10.09 8.53
N ARG A 147 13.50 -9.65 8.92
CA ARG A 147 12.74 -10.27 10.00
C ARG A 147 11.81 -11.34 9.46
N ASP A 148 11.71 -12.47 10.16
CA ASP A 148 10.73 -13.52 9.85
C ASP A 148 9.35 -13.16 10.44
N VAL A 149 8.71 -12.13 9.86
CA VAL A 149 7.38 -11.65 10.26
C VAL A 149 6.34 -12.74 10.10
N GLN A 150 6.43 -13.52 9.01
CA GLN A 150 5.49 -14.62 8.74
C GLN A 150 5.59 -15.73 9.79
N GLY A 151 6.80 -16.12 10.18
CA GLY A 151 7.02 -17.11 11.23
C GLY A 151 6.59 -16.60 12.60
N GLU A 152 6.78 -15.32 12.90
CA GLU A 152 6.31 -14.71 14.15
C GLU A 152 4.78 -14.73 14.26
N LEU A 153 4.07 -14.33 13.21
CA LEU A 153 2.60 -14.41 13.15
C LEU A 153 2.13 -15.86 13.29
N THR A 154 2.79 -16.79 12.60
CA THR A 154 2.47 -18.21 12.71
C THR A 154 2.66 -18.72 14.14
N ARG A 155 3.74 -18.34 14.81
CA ARG A 155 3.99 -18.69 16.22
C ARG A 155 2.92 -18.11 17.15
N GLN A 156 2.50 -16.86 16.94
CA GLN A 156 1.44 -16.23 17.73
C GLN A 156 0.09 -16.95 17.57
N VAL A 157 -0.23 -17.39 16.36
CA VAL A 157 -1.48 -18.15 16.10
C VAL A 157 -1.41 -19.57 16.66
N MET A 158 -0.29 -20.29 16.48
CA MET A 158 -0.21 -21.72 16.80
C MET A 158 0.15 -22.02 18.24
N PHE A 159 0.98 -21.18 18.86
CA PHE A 159 1.59 -21.50 20.17
C PHE A 159 1.18 -20.56 21.32
N ASN A 160 0.33 -19.55 21.07
CA ASN A 160 -0.16 -18.66 22.12
C ASN A 160 -1.62 -19.00 22.50
N PRO A 161 -1.87 -19.67 23.67
CA PRO A 161 -3.22 -20.06 24.08
C PRO A 161 -4.18 -18.88 24.28
N VAL A 162 -3.66 -17.70 24.65
CA VAL A 162 -4.45 -16.47 24.81
C VAL A 162 -5.05 -16.07 23.46
N ASN A 163 -4.25 -16.16 22.39
CA ASN A 163 -4.70 -15.84 21.05
C ASN A 163 -5.73 -16.85 20.51
N TRP A 164 -5.68 -18.12 20.95
CA TRP A 164 -6.74 -19.09 20.58
C TRP A 164 -8.10 -18.63 21.09
N GLY A 165 -8.18 -18.17 22.35
CA GLY A 165 -9.43 -17.62 22.90
C GLY A 165 -9.90 -16.37 22.15
N ARG A 166 -8.98 -15.48 21.80
CA ARG A 166 -9.29 -14.24 21.06
C ARG A 166 -9.75 -14.53 19.62
N LEU A 167 -9.12 -15.50 18.95
CA LEU A 167 -9.47 -15.90 17.58
C LEU A 167 -10.80 -16.67 17.47
N LEU A 168 -11.38 -17.10 18.59
CA LEU A 168 -12.76 -17.61 18.64
C LEU A 168 -13.81 -16.50 18.63
N SER A 169 -13.40 -15.25 18.90
CA SER A 169 -14.28 -14.08 18.76
C SER A 169 -14.60 -13.81 17.29
N PRO A 170 -15.86 -13.50 16.93
CA PRO A 170 -16.21 -13.14 15.57
C PRO A 170 -15.65 -11.77 15.14
N THR A 171 -15.13 -10.99 16.08
CA THR A 171 -14.64 -9.61 15.88
C THR A 171 -13.12 -9.47 16.05
N PHE A 172 -12.39 -10.55 16.35
CA PHE A 172 -10.93 -10.56 16.44
C PHE A 172 -10.35 -11.60 15.48
N THR A 173 -9.45 -11.20 14.62
CA THR A 173 -8.99 -11.99 13.49
C THR A 173 -7.46 -12.09 13.41
N ARG A 174 -6.95 -12.86 12.46
CA ARG A 174 -5.50 -12.91 12.17
C ARG A 174 -4.96 -11.54 11.70
N ALA A 175 -5.78 -10.72 11.06
CA ALA A 175 -5.38 -9.36 10.68
C ALA A 175 -5.18 -8.47 11.93
N ASP A 176 -5.98 -8.67 12.98
CA ASP A 176 -5.79 -7.91 14.23
C ASP A 176 -4.50 -8.33 14.98
N LEU A 177 -4.13 -9.62 14.91
CA LEU A 177 -2.82 -10.08 15.41
C LEU A 177 -1.66 -9.48 14.61
N ALA A 178 -1.79 -9.43 13.28
CA ALA A 178 -0.78 -8.80 12.44
C ALA A 178 -0.66 -7.30 12.72
N THR A 179 -1.81 -6.60 12.87
CA THR A 179 -1.83 -5.20 13.26
C THR A 179 -1.06 -4.97 14.57
N GLN A 180 -1.31 -5.77 15.61
CA GLN A 180 -0.61 -5.63 16.89
C GLN A 180 0.90 -5.85 16.74
N LEU A 181 1.30 -6.87 15.98
CA LEU A 181 2.72 -7.14 15.74
C LEU A 181 3.39 -5.96 15.01
N TYR A 182 2.77 -5.45 13.94
CA TYR A 182 3.33 -4.33 13.17
C TYR A 182 3.36 -3.04 13.98
N ASP A 183 2.32 -2.80 14.77
CA ASP A 183 2.19 -1.63 15.62
C ASP A 183 3.29 -1.57 16.69
N GLU A 184 3.51 -2.69 17.40
CA GLU A 184 4.51 -2.79 18.45
C GLU A 184 5.96 -2.80 17.93
N THR A 185 6.20 -3.34 16.73
CA THR A 185 7.56 -3.71 16.32
C THR A 185 8.10 -2.97 15.11
N ILE A 186 7.21 -2.33 14.32
CA ILE A 186 7.59 -1.62 13.10
C ILE A 186 7.19 -0.15 13.18
N PHE A 187 5.95 0.14 13.61
CA PHE A 187 5.39 1.50 13.53
C PHE A 187 5.29 2.21 14.88
N GLU A 188 5.72 1.59 16.00
CA GLU A 188 5.87 2.22 17.31
C GLU A 188 4.59 2.95 17.79
N HIS A 189 3.42 2.37 17.52
CA HIS A 189 2.08 2.91 17.83
C HIS A 189 1.74 4.21 17.10
N ALA A 190 2.43 4.51 16.00
CA ALA A 190 2.22 5.74 15.26
C ALA A 190 0.86 5.76 14.53
N THR A 191 0.29 6.95 14.47
CA THR A 191 -0.96 7.27 13.80
C THR A 191 -0.72 8.07 12.51
N PHE A 192 -1.77 8.32 11.73
CA PHE A 192 -1.67 9.25 10.59
C PHE A 192 -1.46 10.70 11.03
N GLY A 193 -1.88 11.07 12.23
CA GLY A 193 -1.57 12.38 12.83
C GLY A 193 -0.06 12.54 13.05
N ASP A 194 0.63 11.50 13.56
CA ASP A 194 2.08 11.49 13.70
C ASP A 194 2.77 11.57 12.33
N MET A 195 2.24 10.86 11.33
CA MET A 195 2.75 10.91 9.96
C MET A 195 2.56 12.29 9.33
N GLN A 196 1.47 12.99 9.62
CA GLN A 196 1.22 14.35 9.13
C GLN A 196 2.28 15.33 9.60
N VAL A 197 2.73 15.23 10.85
CA VAL A 197 3.67 16.18 11.46
C VAL A 197 5.12 15.71 11.39
N SER A 198 5.41 14.54 10.82
CA SER A 198 6.77 13.96 10.71
C SER A 198 7.72 14.78 9.83
N GLY A 199 7.17 15.63 8.95
CA GLY A 199 7.91 16.31 7.88
C GLY A 199 8.29 15.37 6.71
N GLY A 200 7.74 14.16 6.68
CA GLY A 200 7.90 13.21 5.57
C GLY A 200 6.97 13.51 4.38
N PRO A 201 7.06 12.70 3.31
CA PRO A 201 6.16 12.80 2.18
C PRO A 201 4.71 12.43 2.57
N TYR A 202 3.76 12.89 1.78
CA TYR A 202 2.39 12.41 1.88
C TYR A 202 2.28 10.95 1.45
N VAL A 203 1.83 10.06 2.33
CA VAL A 203 1.74 8.63 2.07
C VAL A 203 0.30 8.21 1.86
N VAL A 204 0.00 7.59 0.72
CA VAL A 204 -1.28 6.96 0.42
C VAL A 204 -1.12 5.45 0.53
N ILE A 205 -1.72 4.85 1.55
CA ILE A 205 -1.80 3.40 1.71
C ILE A 205 -3.07 2.92 1.00
N ASN A 206 -2.95 1.96 0.09
CA ASN A 206 -4.06 1.47 -0.71
C ASN A 206 -4.51 0.09 -0.25
N ALA A 207 -5.81 -0.08 -0.08
CA ALA A 207 -6.49 -1.35 0.15
C ALA A 207 -7.58 -1.58 -0.91
N THR A 208 -8.20 -2.75 -0.91
CA THR A 208 -9.35 -3.09 -1.77
C THR A 208 -10.60 -3.24 -0.91
N GLU A 209 -11.66 -2.49 -1.20
CA GLU A 209 -12.97 -2.75 -0.60
C GLU A 209 -13.56 -4.01 -1.22
N MET A 210 -13.86 -5.00 -0.36
CA MET A 210 -14.17 -6.37 -0.75
C MET A 210 -15.41 -6.51 -1.63
N THR A 211 -16.44 -5.72 -1.33
CA THR A 211 -17.77 -5.89 -1.93
C THR A 211 -17.88 -5.25 -3.30
N LEU A 212 -17.15 -4.15 -3.52
CA LEU A 212 -17.13 -3.41 -4.78
C LEU A 212 -15.96 -3.81 -5.67
N GLY A 213 -14.90 -4.42 -5.08
CA GLY A 213 -13.64 -4.65 -5.76
C GLY A 213 -12.92 -3.34 -6.13
N THR A 214 -13.24 -2.26 -5.44
CA THR A 214 -12.70 -0.93 -5.70
C THR A 214 -11.57 -0.60 -4.75
N ARG A 215 -10.68 0.30 -5.19
CA ARG A 215 -9.61 0.79 -4.36
C ARG A 215 -10.17 1.64 -3.21
N PHE A 216 -9.68 1.41 -2.00
CA PHE A 216 -9.90 2.23 -0.82
C PHE A 216 -8.55 2.83 -0.38
N GLN A 217 -8.50 4.15 -0.24
CA GLN A 217 -7.27 4.87 0.14
C GLN A 217 -7.36 5.31 1.60
N PHE A 218 -6.30 5.11 2.35
CA PHE A 218 -6.17 5.69 3.69
C PHE A 218 -5.75 7.15 3.56
N THR A 219 -6.73 7.99 3.28
CA THR A 219 -6.67 9.45 3.19
C THR A 219 -7.93 10.03 3.84
N GLN A 220 -7.88 11.24 4.39
CA GLN A 220 -9.04 11.84 5.03
C GLN A 220 -10.22 11.97 4.06
N ASN A 221 -9.97 12.20 2.77
CA ASN A 221 -11.00 12.26 1.73
C ASN A 221 -11.83 10.97 1.56
N TYR A 222 -11.25 9.78 1.87
CA TYR A 222 -11.98 8.50 1.88
C TYR A 222 -12.62 8.21 3.23
N PHE A 223 -12.12 8.82 4.31
CA PHE A 223 -12.64 8.68 5.66
C PHE A 223 -13.79 9.64 5.95
N ASN A 224 -13.84 10.81 5.30
CA ASN A 224 -14.91 11.80 5.46
C ASN A 224 -16.32 11.25 5.14
N PRO A 225 -16.57 10.54 4.01
CA PRO A 225 -17.88 9.97 3.70
C PRO A 225 -18.40 8.99 4.76
N ILE A 226 -17.51 8.28 5.44
CA ILE A 226 -17.85 7.32 6.49
C ILE A 226 -17.76 7.92 7.90
N CYS A 227 -17.62 9.24 8.00
CA CYS A 227 -17.52 9.99 9.25
C CYS A 227 -16.49 9.40 10.23
N SER A 228 -15.28 9.17 9.75
CA SER A 228 -14.18 8.66 10.55
C SER A 228 -12.97 9.59 10.51
N ASP A 229 -12.29 9.73 11.64
CA ASP A 229 -11.05 10.50 11.76
C ASP A 229 -9.86 9.59 11.42
N LEU A 230 -9.12 9.96 10.38
CA LEU A 230 -7.92 9.23 10.01
C LEU A 230 -6.73 9.62 10.89
N SER A 231 -6.72 10.83 11.46
CA SER A 231 -5.58 11.32 12.24
C SER A 231 -5.24 10.40 13.42
N ASP A 232 -6.27 9.90 14.11
CA ASP A 232 -6.13 8.97 15.23
C ASP A 232 -6.06 7.48 14.79
N TYR A 233 -6.07 7.20 13.48
CA TYR A 233 -6.06 5.83 12.98
C TYR A 233 -4.63 5.28 12.95
N PRO A 234 -4.38 4.05 13.51
CA PRO A 234 -3.05 3.46 13.53
C PRO A 234 -2.54 3.15 12.12
N VAL A 235 -1.32 3.60 11.79
CA VAL A 235 -0.66 3.31 10.51
C VAL A 235 -0.49 1.80 10.31
N ALA A 236 -0.13 1.07 11.36
CA ALA A 236 -0.03 -0.40 11.35
C ALA A 236 -1.30 -1.07 10.84
N ARG A 237 -2.48 -0.55 11.22
CA ARG A 237 -3.78 -1.13 10.81
C ARG A 237 -4.08 -0.86 9.33
N ALA A 238 -3.71 0.29 8.82
CA ALA A 238 -3.82 0.62 7.39
C ALA A 238 -2.88 -0.27 6.54
N VAL A 239 -1.63 -0.44 6.97
CA VAL A 239 -0.66 -1.33 6.32
C VAL A 239 -1.12 -2.79 6.38
N THR A 240 -1.71 -3.22 7.50
CA THR A 240 -2.34 -4.55 7.60
C THR A 240 -3.46 -4.70 6.58
N ALA A 241 -4.37 -3.74 6.44
CA ALA A 241 -5.44 -3.79 5.45
C ALA A 241 -4.88 -3.87 4.02
N SER A 242 -3.85 -3.06 3.73
CA SER A 242 -3.16 -3.03 2.44
C SER A 242 -2.47 -4.36 2.10
N SER A 243 -2.10 -5.15 3.10
CA SER A 243 -1.37 -6.41 2.96
C SER A 243 -2.19 -7.64 3.38
N ALA A 244 -3.50 -7.48 3.57
CA ALA A 244 -4.41 -8.56 3.94
C ALA A 244 -4.75 -9.47 2.74
N VAL A 245 -3.78 -10.27 2.31
CA VAL A 245 -3.94 -11.23 1.21
C VAL A 245 -5.04 -12.22 1.54
N PRO A 246 -6.07 -12.39 0.66
CA PRO A 246 -7.14 -13.36 0.86
C PRO A 246 -6.60 -14.76 1.16
N ILE A 247 -7.32 -15.53 1.99
CA ILE A 247 -6.96 -16.87 2.49
C ILE A 247 -5.91 -16.82 3.60
N LEU A 248 -4.86 -16.01 3.49
CA LEU A 248 -3.84 -15.88 4.54
C LEU A 248 -4.34 -15.01 5.70
N PHE A 249 -4.96 -13.89 5.39
CA PHE A 249 -5.51 -12.95 6.35
C PHE A 249 -7.02 -12.78 6.18
N SER A 250 -7.67 -12.42 7.29
CA SER A 250 -9.05 -11.92 7.26
C SER A 250 -9.03 -10.45 6.82
N PRO A 251 -10.14 -9.93 6.27
CA PRO A 251 -10.22 -8.51 5.95
C PRO A 251 -10.13 -7.64 7.21
N VAL A 252 -9.59 -6.44 7.07
CA VAL A 252 -9.71 -5.39 8.07
C VAL A 252 -11.05 -4.70 7.88
N THR A 253 -11.84 -4.59 8.96
CA THR A 253 -13.17 -4.01 8.90
C THR A 253 -13.17 -2.58 9.44
N LEU A 254 -13.85 -1.67 8.75
CA LEU A 254 -14.17 -0.33 9.21
C LEU A 254 -15.67 -0.21 9.50
N THR A 255 -16.02 0.56 10.50
CA THR A 255 -17.41 0.95 10.79
C THR A 255 -17.78 2.16 9.95
N ASN A 256 -18.90 2.08 9.25
CA ASN A 256 -19.46 3.18 8.48
C ASN A 256 -20.42 3.99 9.37
N ARG A 257 -20.09 5.25 9.60
CA ARG A 257 -20.89 6.23 10.38
C ARG A 257 -21.42 7.35 9.49
N ALA A 258 -21.60 7.08 8.19
CA ALA A 258 -22.08 8.10 7.25
C ALA A 258 -23.29 8.86 7.78
N GLY A 259 -23.29 10.19 7.59
CA GLY A 259 -24.33 11.10 8.07
C GLY A 259 -24.18 11.57 9.52
N GLU A 260 -23.18 11.10 10.29
CA GLU A 260 -23.00 11.49 11.70
C GLU A 260 -22.13 12.76 11.88
N CYS A 261 -21.34 13.17 10.88
CA CYS A 261 -20.36 14.27 10.96
C CYS A 261 -20.71 15.51 10.10
N GLY A 262 -21.87 15.51 9.47
CA GLY A 262 -22.27 16.63 8.61
C GLY A 262 -21.52 16.71 7.28
N TRP A 263 -20.85 15.62 6.86
CA TRP A 263 -20.17 15.57 5.56
C TRP A 263 -21.13 15.88 4.41
N GLN A 264 -20.68 16.72 3.49
CA GLN A 264 -21.40 17.10 2.28
C GLN A 264 -20.67 16.53 1.07
N ARG A 265 -21.42 15.96 0.15
CA ARG A 265 -20.90 15.44 -1.10
C ARG A 265 -20.21 16.55 -1.90
N PRO A 266 -18.93 16.37 -2.31
CA PRO A 266 -18.25 17.36 -3.14
C PRO A 266 -18.95 17.61 -4.47
N GLU A 267 -18.89 18.82 -4.97
CA GLU A 267 -19.56 19.21 -6.21
C GLU A 267 -19.16 18.37 -7.41
N TRP A 268 -17.87 18.02 -7.55
CA TRP A 268 -17.38 17.17 -8.63
C TRP A 268 -18.05 15.79 -8.64
N VAL A 269 -18.41 15.24 -7.47
CA VAL A 269 -19.11 13.94 -7.38
C VAL A 269 -20.51 14.07 -7.97
N SER A 270 -21.23 15.12 -7.61
CA SER A 270 -22.58 15.39 -8.12
C SER A 270 -22.54 15.63 -9.65
N ALA A 271 -21.61 16.46 -10.10
CA ALA A 271 -21.42 16.75 -11.52
C ALA A 271 -21.05 15.50 -12.34
N ALA A 272 -20.19 14.63 -11.79
CA ALA A 272 -19.82 13.38 -12.45
C ALA A 272 -21.01 12.41 -12.61
N LEU A 273 -21.90 12.35 -11.59
CA LEU A 273 -23.08 11.47 -11.62
C LEU A 273 -24.17 11.96 -12.59
N GLU A 274 -24.20 13.26 -12.92
CA GLU A 274 -25.10 13.83 -13.91
C GLU A 274 -24.65 13.60 -15.35
N GLN A 275 -23.40 13.20 -15.57
CA GLN A 275 -22.88 12.90 -16.91
C GLN A 275 -23.64 11.77 -17.57
N PRO A 276 -23.94 11.88 -18.88
CA PRO A 276 -24.67 10.83 -19.63
C PRO A 276 -23.83 9.55 -19.77
N GLU A 277 -22.49 9.65 -19.77
CA GLU A 277 -21.57 8.53 -19.92
C GLU A 277 -21.29 7.85 -18.57
N ARG A 278 -22.15 6.91 -18.21
CA ARG A 278 -22.06 6.15 -16.93
C ARG A 278 -20.90 5.16 -16.86
N THR A 279 -20.18 4.94 -17.96
CA THR A 279 -19.00 4.10 -18.05
C THR A 279 -17.70 4.86 -17.92
N SER A 280 -17.75 6.19 -17.85
CA SER A 280 -16.58 7.02 -17.66
C SER A 280 -15.89 6.74 -16.33
N ARG A 281 -14.57 6.96 -16.27
CA ARG A 281 -13.77 6.73 -15.05
C ARG A 281 -14.21 7.65 -13.91
N ILE A 282 -14.50 8.92 -14.23
CA ILE A 282 -14.95 9.88 -13.21
C ILE A 282 -16.34 9.53 -12.66
N TYR A 283 -17.26 9.04 -13.49
CA TYR A 283 -18.55 8.55 -13.05
C TYR A 283 -18.39 7.37 -12.08
N ASN A 284 -17.56 6.37 -12.44
CA ASN A 284 -17.32 5.22 -11.57
C ASN A 284 -16.68 5.64 -10.23
N LEU A 285 -15.74 6.58 -10.25
CA LEU A 285 -15.13 7.11 -9.02
C LEU A 285 -16.18 7.78 -8.13
N ALA A 286 -17.03 8.62 -8.70
CA ALA A 286 -18.13 9.29 -8.00
C ALA A 286 -19.16 8.28 -7.44
N ALA A 287 -19.54 7.29 -8.25
CA ALA A 287 -20.47 6.23 -7.83
C ALA A 287 -19.92 5.43 -6.63
N ASN A 288 -18.63 5.13 -6.60
CA ASN A 288 -18.00 4.44 -5.47
C ASN A 288 -18.06 5.26 -4.18
N ILE A 289 -17.96 6.59 -4.26
CA ILE A 289 -18.10 7.47 -3.09
C ILE A 289 -19.54 7.43 -2.58
N THR A 290 -20.56 7.46 -3.47
CA THR A 290 -21.96 7.42 -3.03
C THR A 290 -22.33 6.12 -2.31
N VAL A 291 -21.63 5.03 -2.61
CA VAL A 291 -21.85 3.76 -1.91
C VAL A 291 -21.37 3.84 -0.45
N LEU A 292 -20.37 4.66 -0.13
CA LEU A 292 -19.89 4.88 1.23
C LEU A 292 -20.86 5.70 2.07
N GLU A 293 -21.74 6.49 1.44
CA GLU A 293 -22.72 7.34 2.12
C GLU A 293 -23.91 6.56 2.72
N ASP A 294 -24.13 5.30 2.32
CA ASP A 294 -25.30 4.51 2.71
C ASP A 294 -24.94 3.51 3.83
N LYS A 295 -24.89 4.03 5.09
CA LYS A 295 -24.62 3.18 6.25
C LYS A 295 -25.73 2.17 6.55
N GLU A 296 -26.98 2.41 6.11
CA GLU A 296 -28.09 1.48 6.32
C GLU A 296 -27.89 0.18 5.55
N LYS A 297 -27.41 0.28 4.31
CA LYS A 297 -27.07 -0.90 3.50
C LYS A 297 -25.68 -1.43 3.76
N ARG A 298 -24.75 -0.56 4.22
CA ARG A 298 -23.34 -0.86 4.40
C ARG A 298 -22.82 -0.32 5.73
N PRO A 299 -23.22 -0.90 6.87
CA PRO A 299 -22.75 -0.49 8.19
C PRO A 299 -21.27 -0.80 8.41
N TYR A 300 -20.69 -1.69 7.59
CA TYR A 300 -19.28 -2.06 7.65
C TYR A 300 -18.65 -2.11 6.27
N LEU A 301 -17.37 -1.76 6.19
CA LEU A 301 -16.52 -1.93 5.01
C LEU A 301 -15.46 -2.97 5.34
N HIS A 302 -15.22 -3.91 4.44
CA HIS A 302 -14.22 -4.95 4.60
C HIS A 302 -13.09 -4.75 3.61
N LEU A 303 -11.87 -4.55 4.10
CA LEU A 303 -10.70 -4.20 3.30
C LEU A 303 -9.75 -5.38 3.19
N PHE A 304 -9.39 -5.71 1.96
CA PHE A 304 -8.37 -6.68 1.60
C PHE A 304 -7.13 -6.01 1.01
N ASP A 305 -6.12 -6.83 0.69
CA ASP A 305 -4.88 -6.42 0.02
C ASP A 305 -5.16 -5.48 -1.17
N GLY A 306 -4.44 -4.37 -1.21
CA GLY A 306 -4.60 -3.34 -2.23
C GLY A 306 -4.28 -3.83 -3.64
N GLY A 307 -3.44 -4.86 -3.77
CA GLY A 307 -3.06 -5.44 -5.04
C GLY A 307 -4.24 -5.95 -5.88
N LEU A 308 -5.36 -6.33 -5.26
CA LEU A 308 -6.54 -6.79 -5.99
C LEU A 308 -7.18 -5.68 -6.85
N ALA A 309 -7.16 -4.43 -6.39
CA ALA A 309 -7.74 -3.28 -7.10
C ALA A 309 -6.70 -2.47 -7.87
N ASP A 310 -5.47 -2.33 -7.34
CA ASP A 310 -4.37 -1.59 -7.96
C ASP A 310 -3.03 -2.02 -7.36
N ASN A 311 -2.38 -3.02 -7.95
CA ASN A 311 -1.12 -3.55 -7.41
C ASN A 311 0.06 -2.56 -7.53
N LEU A 312 -0.03 -1.58 -8.39
CA LEU A 312 1.04 -0.61 -8.63
C LEU A 312 0.92 0.67 -7.79
N GLY A 313 -0.27 0.95 -7.25
CA GLY A 313 -0.54 2.21 -6.56
C GLY A 313 -0.65 3.43 -7.47
N LEU A 314 -0.52 3.26 -8.80
CA LEU A 314 -0.55 4.36 -9.78
C LEU A 314 -1.93 4.99 -9.93
N ARG A 315 -2.99 4.22 -9.73
CA ARG A 315 -4.36 4.72 -9.95
C ARG A 315 -4.76 5.76 -8.90
N SER A 316 -4.13 5.78 -7.73
CA SER A 316 -4.33 6.83 -6.73
C SER A 316 -3.88 8.19 -7.25
N LEU A 317 -2.76 8.24 -7.97
CA LEU A 317 -2.24 9.45 -8.59
C LEU A 317 -3.14 9.91 -9.76
N LEU A 318 -3.56 8.97 -10.61
CA LEU A 318 -4.48 9.24 -11.72
C LEU A 318 -5.83 9.83 -11.24
N ASP A 319 -6.43 9.22 -10.21
CA ASP A 319 -7.72 9.66 -9.68
C ASP A 319 -7.61 10.99 -8.91
N GLY A 320 -6.43 11.29 -8.38
CA GLY A 320 -6.13 12.59 -7.80
C GLY A 320 -6.39 13.74 -8.77
N VAL A 321 -5.92 13.62 -10.01
CA VAL A 321 -6.10 14.62 -11.07
C VAL A 321 -7.51 14.60 -11.66
N LEU A 322 -8.13 13.41 -11.77
CA LEU A 322 -9.47 13.27 -12.36
C LEU A 322 -10.59 14.02 -11.61
N ARG A 323 -10.38 14.36 -10.34
CA ARG A 323 -11.36 15.15 -9.56
C ARG A 323 -11.46 16.59 -10.01
N TYR A 324 -10.45 17.04 -10.76
CA TYR A 324 -10.34 18.38 -11.30
C TYR A 324 -10.48 18.33 -12.83
N ASP A 325 -10.84 19.41 -13.43
CA ASP A 325 -11.00 19.48 -14.90
C ASP A 325 -9.62 19.64 -15.60
N GLY A 326 -8.71 18.69 -15.33
CA GLY A 326 -7.37 18.64 -15.88
C GLY A 326 -6.25 18.95 -14.89
N ILE A 327 -5.00 18.86 -15.39
CA ILE A 327 -3.81 18.99 -14.54
C ILE A 327 -3.61 20.41 -14.01
N THR A 328 -3.90 21.42 -14.84
CA THR A 328 -3.75 22.82 -14.44
C THR A 328 -4.67 23.16 -13.26
N GLN A 329 -5.92 22.75 -13.33
CA GLN A 329 -6.90 22.92 -12.26
C GLN A 329 -6.55 22.10 -11.01
N ALA A 330 -5.97 20.91 -11.21
CA ALA A 330 -5.48 20.11 -10.08
C ALA A 330 -4.33 20.80 -9.35
N LEU A 331 -3.35 21.33 -10.06
CA LEU A 331 -2.24 22.07 -9.47
C LEU A 331 -2.70 23.35 -8.76
N GLN A 332 -3.64 24.09 -9.35
CA GLN A 332 -4.26 25.26 -8.71
C GLN A 332 -4.99 24.88 -7.41
N ALA A 333 -5.80 23.84 -7.43
CA ALA A 333 -6.54 23.37 -6.26
C ALA A 333 -5.63 22.86 -5.13
N LEU A 334 -4.39 22.53 -5.44
CA LEU A 334 -3.38 22.06 -4.48
C LEU A 334 -2.38 23.17 -4.07
N ASP A 335 -2.57 24.42 -4.49
CA ASP A 335 -1.66 25.56 -4.29
C ASP A 335 -0.26 25.31 -4.90
N MET A 336 -0.23 24.64 -6.07
CA MET A 336 1.01 24.21 -6.76
C MET A 336 1.14 24.80 -8.19
N GLU A 337 0.65 26.00 -8.44
CA GLU A 337 0.71 26.66 -9.78
C GLU A 337 2.15 26.93 -10.24
N GLN A 338 3.10 26.93 -9.30
CA GLN A 338 4.53 27.11 -9.60
C GLN A 338 5.17 25.85 -10.20
N THR A 339 4.47 24.69 -10.18
CA THR A 339 5.02 23.42 -10.66
C THR A 339 5.35 23.52 -12.15
N ARG A 340 6.61 23.24 -12.47
CA ARG A 340 7.16 23.20 -13.83
C ARG A 340 7.57 21.80 -14.26
N LYS A 341 7.69 20.88 -13.30
CA LYS A 341 8.11 19.51 -13.54
C LYS A 341 7.38 18.54 -12.63
N VAL A 342 6.88 17.46 -13.19
CA VAL A 342 6.29 16.35 -12.46
C VAL A 342 7.07 15.07 -12.75
N VAL A 343 7.61 14.45 -11.72
CA VAL A 343 8.38 13.21 -11.82
C VAL A 343 7.59 12.09 -11.15
N VAL A 344 7.22 11.07 -11.90
CA VAL A 344 6.57 9.87 -11.37
C VAL A 344 7.55 8.69 -11.46
N ILE A 345 7.93 8.13 -10.32
CA ILE A 345 8.78 6.94 -10.24
C ILE A 345 7.92 5.75 -9.79
N LEU A 346 7.71 4.82 -10.68
CA LEU A 346 7.06 3.54 -10.39
C LEU A 346 8.10 2.49 -10.03
N VAL A 347 8.00 1.91 -8.84
CA VAL A 347 8.78 0.76 -8.41
C VAL A 347 7.89 -0.48 -8.48
N ASN A 348 8.09 -1.27 -9.53
CA ASN A 348 7.26 -2.42 -9.87
C ASN A 348 8.00 -3.73 -9.58
N ALA A 349 7.68 -4.37 -8.47
CA ALA A 349 8.25 -5.64 -8.04
C ALA A 349 7.46 -6.86 -8.56
N GLU A 350 6.87 -6.76 -9.74
CA GLU A 350 6.05 -7.82 -10.33
C GLU A 350 6.89 -9.04 -10.70
N THR A 351 6.39 -10.24 -10.37
CA THR A 351 7.03 -11.52 -10.68
C THR A 351 6.60 -12.05 -12.05
N ALA A 352 7.40 -12.95 -12.60
CA ALA A 352 6.99 -13.73 -13.76
C ALA A 352 5.76 -14.60 -13.43
N LEU A 353 4.86 -14.73 -14.38
CA LEU A 353 3.82 -15.76 -14.31
C LEU A 353 4.48 -17.15 -14.29
N ASP A 354 3.86 -18.11 -13.59
CA ASP A 354 4.36 -19.49 -13.47
C ASP A 354 4.38 -20.19 -14.85
N VAL A 355 5.51 -20.05 -15.55
CA VAL A 355 5.74 -20.70 -16.84
C VAL A 355 6.08 -22.18 -16.65
N ASP A 356 6.60 -22.58 -15.48
CA ASP A 356 7.05 -23.95 -15.21
C ASP A 356 5.86 -24.94 -15.21
N SER A 357 4.67 -24.50 -14.85
CA SER A 357 3.46 -25.31 -14.94
C SER A 357 3.12 -25.73 -16.37
N SER A 358 3.50 -24.94 -17.38
CA SER A 358 3.26 -25.26 -18.79
C SER A 358 4.24 -26.29 -19.37
N GLN A 359 5.33 -26.58 -18.64
CA GLN A 359 6.33 -27.58 -19.03
C GLN A 359 6.02 -28.98 -18.48
N ARG A 360 4.99 -29.12 -17.67
CA ARG A 360 4.59 -30.36 -17.02
C ARG A 360 3.24 -30.84 -17.54
N LEU A 361 3.13 -32.17 -17.69
CA LEU A 361 1.86 -32.81 -18.07
C LEU A 361 0.87 -32.91 -16.89
N GLU A 362 1.41 -32.90 -15.66
CA GLU A 362 0.59 -33.00 -14.45
C GLU A 362 -0.27 -31.76 -14.27
N THR A 363 -1.53 -32.01 -13.87
CA THR A 363 -2.48 -30.92 -13.55
C THR A 363 -1.94 -30.08 -12.39
N PRO A 364 -1.95 -28.73 -12.49
CA PRO A 364 -1.56 -27.86 -11.41
C PRO A 364 -2.33 -28.14 -10.12
N THR A 365 -1.67 -27.97 -8.98
CA THR A 365 -2.32 -28.14 -7.68
C THR A 365 -3.41 -27.09 -7.46
N PHE A 366 -4.35 -27.36 -6.54
CA PHE A 366 -5.38 -26.40 -6.17
C PHE A 366 -4.77 -25.05 -5.74
N ALA A 367 -3.69 -25.08 -4.94
CA ALA A 367 -2.99 -23.87 -4.51
C ALA A 367 -2.38 -23.10 -5.70
N ALA A 368 -1.77 -23.80 -6.67
CA ALA A 368 -1.22 -23.17 -7.88
C ALA A 368 -2.36 -22.56 -8.73
N SER A 369 -3.50 -23.24 -8.84
CA SER A 369 -4.67 -22.74 -9.58
C SER A 369 -5.26 -21.48 -8.92
N VAL A 370 -5.38 -21.44 -7.59
CA VAL A 370 -5.83 -20.26 -6.85
C VAL A 370 -4.83 -19.10 -7.00
N ASN A 371 -3.54 -19.38 -6.91
CA ASN A 371 -2.52 -18.35 -7.13
C ASN A 371 -2.58 -17.77 -8.54
N ALA A 372 -2.73 -18.62 -9.57
CA ALA A 372 -2.88 -18.17 -10.95
C ALA A 372 -4.17 -17.34 -11.15
N ALA A 373 -5.28 -17.74 -10.53
CA ALA A 373 -6.55 -17.01 -10.62
C ALA A 373 -6.48 -15.58 -10.05
N THR A 374 -5.56 -15.31 -9.13
CA THR A 374 -5.33 -13.97 -8.58
C THR A 374 -4.20 -13.24 -9.30
N SER A 375 -3.07 -13.88 -9.57
CA SER A 375 -1.88 -13.23 -10.13
C SER A 375 -2.03 -12.88 -11.62
N VAL A 376 -2.70 -13.71 -12.42
CA VAL A 376 -2.85 -13.47 -13.87
C VAL A 376 -3.68 -12.21 -14.16
N PRO A 377 -4.90 -12.02 -13.61
CA PRO A 377 -5.65 -10.79 -13.80
C PRO A 377 -4.90 -9.57 -13.29
N LEU A 378 -4.23 -9.70 -12.13
CA LEU A 378 -3.47 -8.63 -11.50
C LEU A 378 -2.31 -8.16 -12.40
N SER A 379 -1.54 -9.08 -12.97
CA SER A 379 -0.46 -8.76 -13.92
C SER A 379 -0.99 -8.05 -15.17
N ARG A 380 -2.08 -8.55 -15.76
CA ARG A 380 -2.71 -7.91 -16.92
C ARG A 380 -3.23 -6.52 -16.60
N TYR A 381 -3.85 -6.35 -15.43
CA TYR A 381 -4.34 -5.05 -14.98
C TYR A 381 -3.21 -4.07 -14.71
N SER A 382 -2.07 -4.53 -14.16
CA SER A 382 -0.85 -3.74 -13.96
C SER A 382 -0.32 -3.21 -15.28
N PHE A 383 -0.21 -4.07 -16.30
CA PHE A 383 0.23 -3.67 -17.64
C PHE A 383 -0.64 -2.55 -18.24
N GLU A 384 -1.97 -2.72 -18.20
CA GLU A 384 -2.91 -1.71 -18.68
C GLU A 384 -2.82 -0.40 -17.88
N THR A 385 -2.55 -0.49 -16.58
CA THR A 385 -2.39 0.68 -15.71
C THR A 385 -1.15 1.49 -16.07
N VAL A 386 -0.01 0.84 -16.38
CA VAL A 386 1.21 1.52 -16.84
C VAL A 386 0.95 2.21 -18.19
N ALA A 387 0.32 1.52 -19.14
CA ALA A 387 -0.02 2.09 -20.44
C ALA A 387 -0.95 3.32 -20.29
N LEU A 388 -1.97 3.20 -19.46
CA LEU A 388 -2.88 4.30 -19.14
C LEU A 388 -2.13 5.50 -18.54
N MET A 389 -1.20 5.27 -17.59
CA MET A 389 -0.42 6.33 -16.96
C MET A 389 0.41 7.08 -17.98
N LYS A 390 1.16 6.37 -18.83
CA LYS A 390 1.98 6.98 -19.90
C LYS A 390 1.13 7.87 -20.80
N ASN A 391 -0.01 7.37 -21.29
CA ASN A 391 -0.92 8.14 -22.14
C ASN A 391 -1.48 9.39 -21.44
N ARG A 392 -1.78 9.30 -20.14
CA ARG A 392 -2.29 10.43 -19.36
C ARG A 392 -1.22 11.49 -19.11
N LEU A 393 0.01 11.11 -18.87
CA LEU A 393 1.10 12.08 -18.70
C LEU A 393 1.35 12.87 -19.99
N GLU A 394 1.35 12.20 -21.16
CA GLU A 394 1.45 12.88 -22.47
C GLU A 394 0.27 13.85 -22.71
N GLU A 395 -0.94 13.44 -22.34
CA GLU A 395 -2.12 14.29 -22.43
C GLU A 395 -2.03 15.51 -21.50
N TRP A 396 -1.61 15.33 -20.24
CA TRP A 396 -1.45 16.41 -19.27
C TRP A 396 -0.33 17.38 -19.65
N GLU A 397 0.77 16.89 -20.20
CA GLU A 397 1.83 17.73 -20.74
C GLU A 397 1.28 18.63 -21.86
N ARG A 398 0.50 18.07 -22.79
CA ARG A 398 -0.14 18.83 -23.86
C ARG A 398 -1.14 19.86 -23.31
N GLN A 399 -2.01 19.45 -22.35
CA GLN A 399 -3.00 20.34 -21.74
C GLN A 399 -2.34 21.51 -21.00
N SER A 400 -1.29 21.27 -20.23
CA SER A 400 -0.56 22.33 -19.52
C SER A 400 0.08 23.31 -20.47
N TYR A 401 0.66 22.81 -21.57
CA TYR A 401 1.23 23.66 -22.62
C TYR A 401 0.16 24.53 -23.32
N GLU A 402 -0.98 23.93 -23.68
CA GLU A 402 -2.09 24.66 -24.33
C GLU A 402 -2.69 25.74 -23.39
N ALA A 403 -2.77 25.44 -22.09
CA ALA A 403 -3.29 26.38 -21.09
C ALA A 403 -2.38 27.61 -20.92
N GLU A 404 -1.06 27.44 -20.93
CA GLU A 404 -0.09 28.52 -20.73
C GLU A 404 0.27 29.23 -22.05
N CYS A 405 0.37 28.48 -23.16
CA CYS A 405 0.95 28.94 -24.40
C CYS A 405 -0.08 29.16 -25.54
N GLY A 406 -1.33 28.78 -25.29
CA GLY A 406 -2.37 28.75 -26.32
C GLY A 406 -2.24 27.54 -27.25
N SER A 407 -3.22 27.35 -28.13
CA SER A 407 -3.34 26.18 -29.02
C SER A 407 -2.34 26.15 -30.22
N GLY A 408 -1.19 26.81 -30.07
CA GLY A 408 -0.11 26.83 -31.06
C GLY A 408 0.79 25.60 -31.01
N VAL A 409 1.39 25.22 -32.16
CA VAL A 409 2.42 24.16 -32.20
C VAL A 409 3.64 24.63 -31.39
N ARG A 410 4.19 23.76 -30.55
CA ARG A 410 5.46 24.00 -29.83
C ARG A 410 6.52 24.49 -30.80
N SER A 411 6.85 25.78 -30.75
CA SER A 411 7.93 26.36 -31.56
C SER A 411 9.23 26.23 -30.81
N ALA A 412 10.27 25.67 -31.44
CA ALA A 412 11.61 25.68 -30.91
C ALA A 412 12.06 27.14 -30.70
N GLY A 413 12.24 27.59 -29.45
CA GLY A 413 12.65 28.93 -29.09
C GLY A 413 11.57 29.83 -28.47
N SER A 414 10.35 29.33 -28.22
CA SER A 414 9.38 30.08 -27.41
C SER A 414 9.76 30.05 -25.92
N ASP A 415 9.70 31.19 -25.24
CA ASP A 415 9.92 31.31 -23.78
C ASP A 415 8.76 30.67 -22.99
N CYS A 416 7.71 30.23 -23.64
CA CYS A 416 6.55 29.63 -23.05
C CYS A 416 6.78 28.11 -22.76
N LYS A 417 6.61 27.71 -21.52
CA LYS A 417 6.85 26.34 -21.07
C LYS A 417 5.64 25.85 -20.24
N GLY A 418 4.98 24.79 -20.72
CA GLY A 418 4.06 24.02 -19.87
C GLY A 418 4.81 23.20 -18.83
N VAL A 419 4.08 22.34 -18.13
CA VAL A 419 4.66 21.40 -17.15
C VAL A 419 5.31 20.23 -17.90
N ASP A 420 6.57 19.92 -17.58
CA ASP A 420 7.27 18.75 -18.10
C ASP A 420 6.96 17.51 -17.24
N PHE A 421 6.57 16.40 -17.89
CA PHE A 421 6.26 15.16 -17.20
C PHE A 421 7.31 14.09 -17.47
N HIS A 422 7.79 13.44 -16.40
CA HIS A 422 8.77 12.36 -16.46
C HIS A 422 8.18 11.09 -15.83
N PHE A 423 8.19 9.99 -16.56
CA PHE A 423 7.79 8.68 -16.06
C PHE A 423 8.97 7.71 -16.03
N ILE A 424 9.37 7.32 -14.84
CA ILE A 424 10.50 6.43 -14.58
C ILE A 424 9.94 5.13 -14.03
N GLU A 425 10.08 4.05 -14.79
CA GLU A 425 9.69 2.72 -14.36
C GLU A 425 10.92 1.94 -13.92
N VAL A 426 10.93 1.50 -12.66
CA VAL A 426 11.95 0.62 -12.08
C VAL A 426 11.31 -0.75 -11.90
N ASN A 427 11.66 -1.71 -12.74
CA ASN A 427 11.14 -3.07 -12.72
C ASN A 427 12.24 -4.10 -13.02
N PHE A 428 12.04 -5.35 -12.61
CA PHE A 428 13.05 -6.40 -12.74
C PHE A 428 13.45 -6.69 -14.20
N SER A 429 12.60 -6.39 -15.20
CA SER A 429 12.90 -6.59 -16.61
C SER A 429 14.00 -5.66 -17.10
N GLU A 430 14.21 -4.53 -16.45
CA GLU A 430 15.21 -3.53 -16.80
C GLU A 430 16.59 -3.81 -16.19
N HIS A 431 16.73 -4.85 -15.35
CA HIS A 431 18.05 -5.22 -14.83
C HIS A 431 18.98 -5.66 -15.97
N PRO A 432 20.24 -5.16 -16.06
CA PRO A 432 21.15 -5.45 -17.18
C PRO A 432 21.53 -6.92 -17.29
N ASP A 433 21.68 -7.63 -16.17
CA ASP A 433 22.02 -9.04 -16.12
C ASP A 433 20.78 -9.94 -16.28
N PRO A 434 20.71 -10.81 -17.31
CA PRO A 434 19.59 -11.73 -17.53
C PRO A 434 19.39 -12.76 -16.41
N GLU A 435 20.47 -13.25 -15.79
CA GLU A 435 20.39 -14.27 -14.73
C GLU A 435 19.78 -13.63 -13.47
N GLU A 436 20.17 -12.39 -13.17
CA GLU A 436 19.60 -11.61 -12.07
C GLU A 436 18.13 -11.29 -12.30
N ARG A 437 17.74 -10.88 -13.52
CA ARG A 437 16.31 -10.69 -13.88
C ARG A 437 15.48 -11.93 -13.58
N ASP A 438 15.96 -13.08 -13.99
CA ASP A 438 15.27 -14.35 -13.80
C ASP A 438 15.20 -14.77 -12.33
N TYR A 439 16.24 -14.49 -11.56
CA TYR A 439 16.25 -14.72 -10.12
C TYR A 439 15.21 -13.85 -9.40
N LEU A 440 15.27 -12.54 -9.60
CA LEU A 440 14.39 -11.57 -8.95
C LEU A 440 12.91 -11.84 -9.27
N LYS A 441 12.59 -12.17 -10.52
CA LYS A 441 11.23 -12.51 -10.95
C LYS A 441 10.69 -13.81 -10.37
N ARG A 442 11.53 -14.71 -9.87
CA ARG A 442 11.13 -15.97 -9.24
C ARG A 442 11.00 -15.89 -7.72
N LEU A 443 11.41 -14.79 -7.10
CA LEU A 443 11.26 -14.60 -5.66
C LEU A 443 9.78 -14.63 -5.24
N PRO A 444 9.44 -15.35 -4.17
CA PRO A 444 8.05 -15.49 -3.75
C PRO A 444 7.47 -14.18 -3.19
N THR A 445 6.15 -14.04 -3.23
CA THR A 445 5.43 -13.05 -2.44
C THR A 445 5.29 -13.60 -1.02
N SER A 446 6.11 -13.14 -0.10
CA SER A 446 6.22 -13.63 1.27
C SER A 446 6.61 -12.49 2.22
N PHE A 447 6.36 -12.66 3.52
CA PHE A 447 6.87 -11.78 4.58
C PHE A 447 8.12 -12.38 5.27
N VAL A 448 8.82 -13.24 4.55
CA VAL A 448 10.16 -13.72 4.92
C VAL A 448 10.93 -14.02 3.64
N LEU A 449 12.15 -13.50 3.55
CA LEU A 449 13.13 -13.81 2.51
C LEU A 449 14.48 -14.10 3.17
N THR A 450 15.39 -14.71 2.43
CA THR A 450 16.78 -14.85 2.87
C THR A 450 17.49 -13.49 2.82
N ASP A 451 18.50 -13.31 3.68
CA ASP A 451 19.31 -12.07 3.66
C ASP A 451 19.91 -11.80 2.30
N GLU A 452 20.40 -12.84 1.60
CA GLU A 452 20.91 -12.73 0.22
C GLU A 452 19.85 -12.17 -0.74
N ALA A 453 18.61 -12.66 -0.66
CA ALA A 453 17.53 -12.17 -1.51
C ALA A 453 17.18 -10.71 -1.22
N VAL A 454 17.24 -10.31 0.05
CA VAL A 454 17.03 -8.91 0.46
C VAL A 454 18.13 -8.02 -0.09
N ASP A 455 19.40 -8.42 0.05
CA ASP A 455 20.54 -7.66 -0.48
C ASP A 455 20.42 -7.47 -2.00
N ARG A 456 20.16 -8.55 -2.75
CA ARG A 456 20.01 -8.50 -4.21
C ARG A 456 18.85 -7.63 -4.66
N LEU A 457 17.75 -7.58 -3.92
CA LEU A 457 16.61 -6.71 -4.21
C LEU A 457 16.94 -5.23 -3.96
N ILE A 458 17.63 -4.91 -2.86
CA ILE A 458 18.08 -3.55 -2.54
C ILE A 458 19.03 -3.05 -3.63
N ASP A 459 20.04 -3.85 -3.97
CA ASP A 459 21.02 -3.50 -5.00
C ASP A 459 20.38 -3.32 -6.38
N ALA A 460 19.46 -4.21 -6.75
CA ALA A 460 18.73 -4.12 -8.01
C ALA A 460 17.87 -2.84 -8.09
N GLY A 461 17.20 -2.45 -7.00
CA GLY A 461 16.42 -1.21 -6.97
C GLY A 461 17.25 0.03 -7.29
N GLY A 462 18.40 0.16 -6.64
CA GLY A 462 19.34 1.26 -6.87
C GLY A 462 19.97 1.21 -8.28
N LEU A 463 20.43 0.03 -8.70
CA LEU A 463 21.05 -0.16 -10.02
C LEU A 463 20.11 0.19 -11.16
N ILE A 464 18.88 -0.35 -11.15
CA ILE A 464 17.90 -0.13 -12.21
C ILE A 464 17.50 1.34 -12.30
N LEU A 465 17.29 2.01 -11.14
CA LEU A 465 17.00 3.44 -11.13
C LEU A 465 18.14 4.24 -11.76
N ARG A 466 19.37 4.02 -11.29
CA ARG A 466 20.58 4.71 -11.77
C ARG A 466 20.82 4.51 -13.25
N ASP A 467 20.52 3.32 -13.78
CA ASP A 467 20.70 2.98 -15.20
C ASP A 467 19.54 3.40 -16.09
N ASN A 468 18.39 3.77 -15.52
CA ASN A 468 17.21 4.19 -16.26
C ASN A 468 17.52 5.43 -17.14
N ARG A 469 17.13 5.37 -18.41
CA ARG A 469 17.43 6.44 -19.38
C ARG A 469 16.74 7.77 -19.05
N GLU A 470 15.51 7.70 -18.59
CA GLU A 470 14.73 8.89 -18.26
C GLU A 470 15.28 9.53 -16.98
N PHE A 471 15.66 8.73 -15.99
CA PHE A 471 16.34 9.20 -14.79
C PHE A 471 17.68 9.89 -15.12
N LYS A 472 18.52 9.28 -15.97
CA LYS A 472 19.77 9.89 -16.45
C LYS A 472 19.54 11.22 -17.16
N ARG A 473 18.49 11.30 -18.00
CA ARG A 473 18.10 12.54 -18.69
C ARG A 473 17.70 13.63 -17.69
N LEU A 474 16.90 13.29 -16.72
CA LEU A 474 16.45 14.18 -15.65
C LEU A 474 17.66 14.74 -14.87
N MET A 475 18.58 13.86 -14.49
CA MET A 475 19.76 14.23 -13.69
C MET A 475 20.78 15.06 -14.48
N SER A 476 20.96 14.83 -15.77
CA SER A 476 21.87 15.62 -16.62
C SER A 476 21.45 17.08 -16.77
N GLY A 477 20.14 17.37 -16.63
CA GLY A 477 19.60 18.74 -16.62
C GLY A 477 19.72 19.46 -15.26
N ALA A 478 19.96 18.72 -14.17
CA ALA A 478 19.90 19.23 -12.79
C ALA A 478 21.26 19.55 -12.15
N GLY A 479 22.40 19.42 -12.86
CA GLY A 479 23.74 19.73 -12.32
C GLY A 479 24.18 18.84 -11.13
N SER A 480 23.81 17.55 -11.15
CA SER A 480 24.05 16.61 -10.05
C SER A 480 25.51 16.20 -9.89
N THR A 481 25.97 16.13 -8.64
CA THR A 481 27.20 15.45 -8.25
C THR A 481 26.88 14.17 -7.51
N THR A 482 27.15 13.01 -8.14
CA THR A 482 27.14 11.73 -7.42
C THR A 482 28.42 11.63 -6.60
N LYS A 483 28.33 11.47 -5.27
CA LYS A 483 29.46 11.00 -4.46
C LYS A 483 29.68 9.52 -4.84
N GLY A 484 30.73 9.27 -5.62
CA GLY A 484 31.20 7.91 -5.86
C GLY A 484 31.56 7.23 -4.54
N GLN A 485 30.94 6.07 -4.27
CA GLN A 485 31.44 5.09 -3.28
C GLN A 485 32.57 4.30 -3.88
#